data_5c67270ededa6ca6d7b9e5ef3efec22f
#
_entry.id   5c67270ededa6ca6d7b9e5ef3efec22f
#
_cell.length_a   1.000
_cell.length_b   1.000
_cell.length_c   1.000
_cell.angle_alpha   90.00
_cell.angle_beta   90.00
_cell.angle_gamma   90.00
#
_symmetry.space_group_name_H-M   'P 1'
#
loop_
_entity.id
_entity.type
_entity.pdbx_description
1 polymer ?
#
loop_
_entity_poly.entity_id
_entity_poly.type
_entity_poly.pdbx_seq_one_letter_code
_entity_poly.pdbx_strand_id
1 'polypeptide(L)'
;MALPPILKDTLRLPIIASPLFIISNPDLVIAQCKAGIVGSFPALNARPEPVLDQWLQRINDELDRHNQENPDSPAAPYAVNQIVHGSNARLEYDMEMCVKYKAPIVITSLGAKEWVNEA
;
A
#
# COMPACT_ATOMS: atom_id res chain seq x y z
N MET A 1 11.00 -21.69 0.24
CA MET A 1 11.44 -20.29 0.22
C MET A 1 10.76 -19.51 1.35
N ALA A 2 11.53 -18.78 2.13
CA ALA A 2 10.97 -18.00 3.23
C ALA A 2 10.41 -16.67 2.71
N LEU A 3 9.27 -16.25 3.24
CA LEU A 3 8.71 -14.93 2.94
C LEU A 3 9.48 -13.87 3.72
N PRO A 4 9.57 -12.63 3.19
CA PRO A 4 10.09 -11.51 3.98
C PRO A 4 9.31 -11.34 5.28
N PRO A 5 9.96 -10.84 6.36
CA PRO A 5 9.27 -10.71 7.67
C PRO A 5 7.95 -9.95 7.61
N ILE A 6 7.85 -8.92 6.76
CA ILE A 6 6.63 -8.11 6.63
C ILE A 6 5.43 -8.91 6.08
N LEU A 7 5.70 -10.00 5.36
CA LEU A 7 4.67 -10.85 4.78
C LEU A 7 4.44 -12.13 5.56
N LYS A 8 5.30 -12.38 6.56
CA LYS A 8 5.21 -13.59 7.35
C LYS A 8 4.09 -13.44 8.39
N ASP A 9 3.34 -14.50 8.60
CA ASP A 9 2.32 -14.62 9.67
C ASP A 9 1.05 -13.79 9.49
N THR A 10 0.97 -12.89 8.49
CA THR A 10 -0.22 -12.07 8.27
C THR A 10 -1.01 -12.45 7.02
N LEU A 11 -0.44 -13.27 6.15
CA LEU A 11 -1.09 -13.67 4.91
C LEU A 11 -1.78 -15.02 5.06
N ARG A 12 -3.00 -15.12 4.56
CA ARG A 12 -3.64 -16.41 4.34
C ARG A 12 -3.08 -17.10 3.11
N LEU A 13 -2.79 -16.32 2.07
CA LEU A 13 -2.19 -16.79 0.83
C LEU A 13 -1.06 -15.85 0.44
N PRO A 14 0.06 -16.36 -0.10
CA PRO A 14 1.17 -15.50 -0.53
C PRO A 14 0.86 -14.80 -1.86
N ILE A 15 -0.16 -13.95 -1.85
CA ILE A 15 -0.68 -13.26 -3.02
C ILE A 15 -0.65 -11.75 -2.78
N ILE A 16 -0.23 -11.01 -3.79
CA ILE A 16 -0.34 -9.56 -3.85
C ILE A 16 -1.38 -9.23 -4.91
N ALA A 17 -2.45 -8.55 -4.52
CA ALA A 17 -3.45 -8.09 -5.47
C ALA A 17 -2.84 -6.99 -6.33
N SER A 18 -3.00 -7.08 -7.64
CA SER A 18 -2.43 -6.10 -8.57
C SER A 18 -3.03 -4.71 -8.35
N PRO A 19 -2.19 -3.65 -8.34
CA PRO A 19 -2.70 -2.29 -8.31
C PRO A 19 -3.35 -1.95 -9.65
N LEU A 20 -4.65 -1.67 -9.64
CA LEU A 20 -5.42 -1.42 -10.87
C LEU A 20 -5.77 0.06 -10.99
N PHE A 21 -5.44 0.65 -12.13
CA PHE A 21 -5.74 2.06 -12.42
C PHE A 21 -7.25 2.32 -12.30
N ILE A 22 -7.62 3.38 -11.59
CA ILE A 22 -9.00 3.80 -11.31
C ILE A 22 -9.74 2.85 -10.35
N ILE A 23 -9.64 1.54 -10.55
CA ILE A 23 -10.43 0.53 -9.81
C ILE A 23 -9.94 0.38 -8.37
N SER A 24 -8.63 0.33 -8.16
CA SER A 24 -8.07 0.12 -6.82
C SER A 24 -8.20 1.38 -5.97
N ASN A 25 -9.12 1.34 -5.03
CA ASN A 25 -9.44 2.43 -4.08
C ASN A 25 -9.30 1.90 -2.64
N PRO A 26 -9.43 2.77 -1.61
CA PRO A 26 -9.30 2.32 -0.22
C PRO A 26 -10.26 1.19 0.17
N ASP A 27 -11.51 1.22 -0.30
CA ASP A 27 -12.48 0.17 0.03
C ASP A 27 -11.99 -1.19 -0.44
N LEU A 28 -11.49 -1.27 -1.67
CA LEU A 28 -10.97 -2.52 -2.22
C LEU A 28 -9.71 -2.98 -1.48
N VAL A 29 -8.75 -2.06 -1.26
CA VAL A 29 -7.49 -2.36 -0.56
C VAL A 29 -7.77 -2.88 0.85
N ILE A 30 -8.64 -2.21 1.59
CA ILE A 30 -9.00 -2.61 2.95
C ILE A 30 -9.63 -4.01 2.94
N ALA A 31 -10.56 -4.26 2.01
CA ALA A 31 -11.20 -5.58 1.88
C ALA A 31 -10.18 -6.68 1.58
N GLN A 32 -9.23 -6.41 0.68
CA GLN A 32 -8.17 -7.37 0.32
C GLN A 32 -7.28 -7.69 1.53
N CYS A 33 -6.84 -6.67 2.26
CA CYS A 33 -6.00 -6.87 3.44
C CYS A 33 -6.73 -7.63 4.54
N LYS A 34 -8.00 -7.32 4.78
CA LYS A 34 -8.81 -8.05 5.76
C LYS A 34 -9.04 -9.51 5.34
N ALA A 35 -9.07 -9.77 4.05
CA ALA A 35 -9.21 -11.14 3.52
C ALA A 35 -7.92 -11.96 3.62
N GLY A 36 -6.78 -11.34 3.93
CA GLY A 36 -5.53 -12.06 4.15
C GLY A 36 -4.59 -12.09 2.95
N ILE A 37 -4.76 -11.18 2.00
CA ILE A 37 -3.81 -10.98 0.90
C ILE A 37 -3.33 -9.53 0.89
N VAL A 38 -2.18 -9.27 0.29
CA VAL A 38 -1.68 -7.90 0.18
C VAL A 38 -2.61 -7.11 -0.75
N GLY A 39 -3.29 -6.10 -0.21
CA GLY A 39 -4.05 -5.14 -1.00
C GLY A 39 -3.13 -4.06 -1.55
N SER A 40 -3.37 -3.58 -2.76
CA SER A 40 -2.52 -2.56 -3.35
C SER A 40 -3.31 -1.58 -4.21
N PHE A 41 -2.77 -0.38 -4.36
CA PHE A 41 -3.34 0.64 -5.25
C PHE A 41 -2.23 1.52 -5.82
N PRO A 42 -2.42 2.06 -7.04
CA PRO A 42 -1.53 3.08 -7.56
C PRO A 42 -1.72 4.40 -6.81
N ALA A 43 -0.64 5.02 -6.35
CA ALA A 43 -0.73 6.35 -5.69
C ALA A 43 -1.48 7.36 -6.58
N LEU A 44 -1.30 7.26 -7.90
CA LEU A 44 -1.93 8.16 -8.86
C LEU A 44 -3.46 8.03 -8.96
N ASN A 45 -4.05 6.98 -8.37
CA ASN A 45 -5.51 6.88 -8.29
C ASN A 45 -6.10 7.91 -7.31
N ALA A 46 -5.33 8.33 -6.32
CA ALA A 46 -5.75 9.36 -5.37
C ALA A 46 -5.60 10.73 -6.04
N ARG A 47 -6.70 11.30 -6.49
CA ARG A 47 -6.72 12.57 -7.23
C ARG A 47 -7.75 13.51 -6.63
N PRO A 48 -7.40 14.80 -6.47
CA PRO A 48 -6.08 15.41 -6.66
C PRO A 48 -5.06 14.95 -5.62
N GLU A 49 -3.81 15.39 -5.75
CA GLU A 49 -2.67 14.98 -4.93
C GLU A 49 -2.96 14.88 -3.42
N PRO A 50 -3.59 15.86 -2.75
CA PRO A 50 -3.86 15.77 -1.31
C PRO A 50 -4.79 14.61 -0.89
N VAL A 51 -5.51 14.00 -1.82
CA VAL A 51 -6.40 12.88 -1.52
C VAL A 51 -5.60 11.66 -1.05
N LEU A 52 -4.34 11.51 -1.48
CA LEU A 52 -3.49 10.41 -1.03
C LEU A 52 -3.28 10.43 0.50
N ASP A 53 -3.10 11.61 1.08
CA ASP A 53 -3.00 11.77 2.53
C ASP A 53 -4.23 11.17 3.24
N GLN A 54 -5.42 11.50 2.74
CA GLN A 54 -6.68 10.99 3.30
C GLN A 54 -6.82 9.48 3.12
N TRP A 55 -6.42 8.95 1.97
CA TRP A 55 -6.52 7.52 1.68
C TRP A 55 -5.60 6.70 2.58
N LEU A 56 -4.36 7.13 2.75
CA LEU A 56 -3.41 6.43 3.60
C LEU A 56 -3.83 6.46 5.06
N GLN A 57 -4.33 7.60 5.54
CA GLN A 57 -4.85 7.69 6.89
C GLN A 57 -6.01 6.72 7.10
N ARG A 58 -6.95 6.70 6.18
CA ARG A 58 -8.12 5.82 6.27
C ARG A 58 -7.74 4.35 6.27
N ILE A 59 -6.81 3.95 5.37
CA ILE A 59 -6.36 2.57 5.30
C ILE A 59 -5.69 2.16 6.61
N ASN A 60 -4.78 2.98 7.12
CA ASN A 60 -4.10 2.70 8.38
C ASN A 60 -5.09 2.57 9.53
N ASP A 61 -6.02 3.51 9.66
CA ASP A 61 -7.00 3.50 10.75
C ASP A 61 -7.90 2.26 10.70
N GLU A 62 -8.39 1.90 9.52
CA GLU A 62 -9.26 0.74 9.33
C GLU A 62 -8.52 -0.59 9.61
N LEU A 63 -7.29 -0.71 9.16
CA LEU A 63 -6.51 -1.93 9.39
C LEU A 63 -6.08 -2.04 10.86
N ASP A 64 -5.70 -0.93 11.49
CA ASP A 64 -5.36 -0.93 12.93
C ASP A 64 -6.57 -1.34 13.77
N ARG A 65 -7.75 -0.80 13.45
CA ARG A 65 -8.98 -1.18 14.14
C ARG A 65 -9.30 -2.65 13.94
N HIS A 66 -9.18 -3.16 12.72
CA HIS A 66 -9.38 -4.58 12.44
C HIS A 66 -8.44 -5.45 13.27
N ASN A 67 -7.18 -5.07 13.36
CA ASN A 67 -6.18 -5.83 14.10
C ASN A 67 -6.45 -5.84 15.61
N GLN A 68 -6.95 -4.73 16.15
CA GLN A 68 -7.36 -4.66 17.57
C GLN A 68 -8.57 -5.54 17.87
N GLU A 69 -9.54 -5.57 16.95
CA GLU A 69 -10.75 -6.37 17.10
C GLU A 69 -10.53 -7.86 16.79
N ASN A 70 -9.51 -8.18 16.00
CA ASN A 70 -9.23 -9.54 15.52
C ASN A 70 -7.75 -9.89 15.72
N PRO A 71 -7.25 -9.97 16.97
CA PRO A 71 -5.81 -10.19 17.21
C PRO A 71 -5.32 -11.55 16.69
N ASP A 72 -6.20 -12.54 16.56
CA ASP A 72 -5.84 -13.87 16.06
C ASP A 72 -5.91 -13.96 14.53
N SER A 73 -6.44 -12.93 13.87
CA SER A 73 -6.57 -12.90 12.41
C SER A 73 -6.29 -11.47 11.91
N PRO A 74 -5.03 -11.01 12.05
CA PRO A 74 -4.69 -9.65 11.63
C PRO A 74 -4.82 -9.49 10.12
N ALA A 75 -5.04 -8.24 9.68
CA ALA A 75 -5.05 -7.91 8.26
C ALA A 75 -3.66 -8.06 7.66
N ALA A 76 -3.59 -8.42 6.39
CA ALA A 76 -2.34 -8.38 5.64
C ALA A 76 -1.89 -6.92 5.44
N PRO A 77 -0.59 -6.67 5.22
CA PRO A 77 -0.11 -5.32 4.91
C PRO A 77 -0.61 -4.87 3.54
N TYR A 78 -0.68 -3.56 3.33
CA TYR A 78 -1.00 -3.01 2.02
C TYR A 78 0.25 -2.55 1.29
N ALA A 79 0.11 -2.33 -0.02
CA ALA A 79 1.18 -1.82 -0.86
C ALA A 79 0.71 -0.61 -1.66
N VAL A 80 1.60 0.34 -1.86
CA VAL A 80 1.36 1.52 -2.70
C VAL A 80 2.25 1.41 -3.93
N ASN A 81 1.65 1.45 -5.12
CA ASN A 81 2.41 1.44 -6.37
C ASN A 81 2.84 2.86 -6.72
N GLN A 82 4.14 3.02 -6.95
CA GLN A 82 4.76 4.27 -7.36
C GLN A 82 5.32 4.13 -8.77
N ILE A 83 4.90 5.00 -9.67
CA ILE A 83 5.47 5.06 -11.02
C ILE A 83 6.75 5.91 -10.95
N VAL A 84 7.91 5.27 -11.09
CA VAL A 84 9.21 5.94 -10.98
C VAL A 84 9.74 6.41 -12.34
N HIS A 85 8.84 6.95 -13.15
CA HIS A 85 9.17 7.52 -14.46
C HIS A 85 9.25 9.04 -14.37
N GLY A 86 10.11 9.65 -15.17
CA GLY A 86 10.31 11.11 -15.17
C GLY A 86 9.05 11.93 -15.47
N SER A 87 8.04 11.32 -16.11
CA SER A 87 6.75 11.97 -16.36
C SER A 87 5.86 12.08 -15.12
N ASN A 88 6.19 11.38 -14.04
CA ASN A 88 5.39 11.43 -12.81
C ASN A 88 5.84 12.60 -11.93
N ALA A 89 5.16 13.73 -12.07
CA ALA A 89 5.45 14.94 -11.30
C ALA A 89 5.10 14.82 -9.81
N ARG A 90 4.30 13.81 -9.43
CA ARG A 90 3.84 13.61 -8.05
C ARG A 90 4.74 12.70 -7.23
N LEU A 91 5.76 12.08 -7.84
CA LEU A 91 6.52 11.02 -7.17
C LEU A 91 7.09 11.44 -5.82
N GLU A 92 7.69 12.63 -5.71
CA GLU A 92 8.26 13.10 -4.45
C GLU A 92 7.20 13.24 -3.37
N TYR A 93 6.09 13.92 -3.67
CA TYR A 93 5.00 14.09 -2.72
C TYR A 93 4.40 12.74 -2.30
N ASP A 94 4.12 11.89 -3.28
CA ASP A 94 3.51 10.59 -3.01
C ASP A 94 4.43 9.72 -2.15
N MET A 95 5.75 9.77 -2.35
CA MET A 95 6.71 9.07 -1.50
C MET A 95 6.79 9.68 -0.09
N GLU A 96 6.72 11.01 0.04
CA GLU A 96 6.66 11.65 1.35
C GLU A 96 5.43 11.17 2.14
N MET A 97 4.29 11.00 1.48
CA MET A 97 3.10 10.47 2.12
C MET A 97 3.28 9.01 2.54
N CYS A 98 3.91 8.20 1.71
CA CYS A 98 4.21 6.82 2.08
C CYS A 98 5.10 6.75 3.32
N VAL A 99 6.10 7.60 3.42
CA VAL A 99 6.98 7.67 4.60
C VAL A 99 6.21 8.17 5.82
N LYS A 100 5.42 9.23 5.66
CA LYS A 100 4.62 9.82 6.75
C LYS A 100 3.69 8.79 7.40
N TYR A 101 3.01 8.00 6.60
CA TYR A 101 2.06 7.00 7.06
C TYR A 101 2.64 5.61 7.22
N LYS A 102 3.96 5.46 7.04
CA LYS A 102 4.67 4.19 7.19
C LYS A 102 4.05 3.08 6.33
N ALA A 103 3.79 3.39 5.06
CA ALA A 103 3.28 2.39 4.12
C ALA A 103 4.19 1.15 4.15
N PRO A 104 3.65 -0.04 4.42
CA PRO A 104 4.48 -1.22 4.65
C PRO A 104 5.26 -1.68 3.42
N ILE A 105 4.68 -1.50 2.23
CA ILE A 105 5.25 -1.99 0.98
C ILE A 105 5.08 -0.92 -0.09
N VAL A 106 6.12 -0.70 -0.87
CA VAL A 106 6.07 0.13 -2.08
C VAL A 106 6.43 -0.74 -3.28
N ILE A 107 5.57 -0.70 -4.30
CA ILE A 107 5.81 -1.40 -5.57
C ILE A 107 6.23 -0.35 -6.59
N THR A 108 7.47 -0.43 -7.07
CA THR A 108 7.95 0.50 -8.09
C THR A 108 7.66 -0.06 -9.48
N SER A 109 7.27 0.81 -10.41
CA SER A 109 7.01 0.44 -11.79
C SER A 109 7.60 1.46 -12.75
N LEU A 110 7.85 1.03 -13.98
CA LEU A 110 8.48 1.82 -15.05
C LEU A 110 9.90 2.30 -14.69
N GLY A 111 10.59 1.52 -13.86
CA GLY A 111 11.97 1.80 -13.45
C GLY A 111 12.20 1.61 -11.98
N ALA A 112 13.37 2.01 -11.52
CA ALA A 112 13.74 2.00 -10.11
C ALA A 112 14.62 3.21 -9.83
N LYS A 113 14.51 3.77 -8.65
CA LYS A 113 15.32 4.89 -8.19
C LYS A 113 15.83 4.63 -6.79
N GLU A 114 17.12 4.84 -6.60
CA GLU A 114 17.77 4.54 -5.33
C GLU A 114 17.10 5.25 -4.15
N TRP A 115 16.82 6.56 -4.28
CA TRP A 115 16.21 7.32 -3.19
C TRP A 115 14.80 6.80 -2.78
N VAL A 116 14.08 6.19 -3.71
CA VAL A 116 12.78 5.56 -3.39
C VAL A 116 13.00 4.31 -2.55
N ASN A 117 14.01 3.52 -2.90
CA ASN A 117 14.32 2.30 -2.18
C ASN A 117 14.86 2.57 -0.76
N GLU A 118 15.53 3.69 -0.58
CA GLU A 118 16.09 4.10 0.71
C GLU A 118 15.05 4.73 1.65
N ALA A 119 13.98 5.25 1.08
CA ALA A 119 12.92 5.86 1.88
C ALA A 119 12.04 4.80 2.55
#